data_1c4a92db4f444a0aa873b219d2b65ff4
#
_entry.id   1c4a92db4f444a0aa873b219d2b65ff4
#
_cell.length_a   1.000
_cell.length_b   1.000
_cell.length_c   1.000
_cell.angle_alpha   90.00
_cell.angle_beta   90.00
_cell.angle_gamma   90.00
#
_symmetry.space_group_name_H-M   'P 1'
#
loop_
_entity.id
_entity.type
_entity.pdbx_description
1 polymer ?
#
loop_
_entity_poly.entity_id
_entity_poly.type
_entity_poly.pdbx_seq_one_letter_code
_entity_poly.pdbx_strand_id
1 'polypeptide(L)'
;MYILKRTIEILGGRVMMRKILLFFISLTAAFQAVAQDPEFTQFYANPLYLNPAFAGSVHCPRLCLNYRNQWPALTGTFVTTSASFDGQINALNSGLGILVLADNAGEGTLNTTDVSGFYSYQLNINREFSIRAGFQATYKQRKVDWDKLTFGDMIDPRYGFIYPTTEVRPPTTKSFTDFSAGLLLYSAKIYGGVAVNHLTEPEESFIHPSPGSTLPMKITAHAGAIIPLSSRRNDDTYISPNVLYQLQRDFQQINIGVYIAKPPLVGGLWYRNQDSFIALLGIQQGIFKFGYSYDITVSKLANASAGSHEVSMGIQFPCKPKKKRFRAVKCPSF
;
A
#
# COMPACT_ATOMS: atom_id res chain seq x y z
N MET A 1 18.60 60.41 -24.83
CA MET A 1 17.22 60.00 -24.59
C MET A 1 16.81 58.72 -25.34
N TYR A 2 17.32 58.48 -26.55
CA TYR A 2 16.97 57.31 -27.38
C TYR A 2 17.55 55.96 -26.88
N ILE A 3 18.76 55.95 -26.33
CA ILE A 3 19.46 54.76 -25.85
C ILE A 3 18.78 54.19 -24.57
N LEU A 4 18.32 55.08 -23.68
CA LEU A 4 17.64 54.64 -22.43
C LEU A 4 16.29 53.97 -22.69
N LYS A 5 15.52 54.41 -23.70
CA LYS A 5 14.24 53.84 -24.07
C LYS A 5 14.40 52.42 -24.65
N ARG A 6 15.42 52.17 -25.45
CA ARG A 6 15.73 50.86 -26.05
C ARG A 6 16.22 49.84 -25.01
N THR A 7 16.93 50.29 -23.96
CA THR A 7 17.41 49.44 -22.86
C THR A 7 16.25 49.00 -21.96
N ILE A 8 15.25 49.86 -21.71
CA ILE A 8 14.05 49.54 -20.93
C ILE A 8 13.15 48.53 -21.65
N GLU A 9 12.98 48.67 -22.98
CA GLU A 9 12.21 47.71 -23.79
C GLU A 9 12.86 46.31 -23.83
N ILE A 10 14.19 46.23 -23.91
CA ILE A 10 14.92 44.96 -23.89
C ILE A 10 14.86 44.28 -22.51
N LEU A 11 14.95 45.05 -21.40
CA LEU A 11 14.76 44.52 -20.05
C LEU A 11 13.32 44.09 -19.80
N GLY A 12 12.33 44.85 -20.24
CA GLY A 12 10.90 44.45 -20.13
C GLY A 12 10.59 43.17 -20.90
N GLY A 13 11.12 43.02 -22.11
CA GLY A 13 10.96 41.81 -22.90
C GLY A 13 11.61 40.56 -22.25
N ARG A 14 12.80 40.70 -21.65
CA ARG A 14 13.47 39.58 -20.95
C ARG A 14 12.73 39.18 -19.67
N VAL A 15 12.19 40.13 -18.91
CA VAL A 15 11.39 39.85 -17.72
C VAL A 15 10.06 39.15 -18.10
N MET A 16 9.40 39.59 -19.15
CA MET A 16 8.18 38.99 -19.65
C MET A 16 8.43 37.58 -20.18
N MET A 17 9.48 37.35 -20.94
CA MET A 17 9.87 36.04 -21.46
C MET A 17 10.24 35.04 -20.32
N ARG A 18 10.89 35.53 -19.25
CA ARG A 18 11.19 34.73 -18.07
C ARG A 18 9.91 34.36 -17.30
N LYS A 19 8.94 35.26 -17.18
CA LYS A 19 7.62 34.95 -16.58
C LYS A 19 6.83 33.96 -17.40
N ILE A 20 6.84 34.08 -18.73
CA ILE A 20 6.20 33.13 -19.64
C ILE A 20 6.87 31.75 -19.55
N LEU A 21 8.20 31.69 -19.53
CA LEU A 21 8.95 30.45 -19.37
C LEU A 21 8.65 29.76 -18.02
N LEU A 22 8.60 30.55 -16.92
CA LEU A 22 8.23 30.03 -15.61
C LEU A 22 6.76 29.54 -15.56
N PHE A 23 5.86 30.23 -16.25
CA PHE A 23 4.46 29.80 -16.39
C PHE A 23 4.35 28.49 -17.16
N PHE A 24 5.06 28.32 -18.28
CA PHE A 24 5.09 27.06 -19.03
C PHE A 24 5.76 25.93 -18.24
N ILE A 25 6.83 26.19 -17.47
CA ILE A 25 7.46 25.20 -16.61
C ILE A 25 6.53 24.80 -15.45
N SER A 26 5.76 25.73 -14.88
CA SER A 26 4.77 25.40 -13.84
C SER A 26 3.58 24.63 -14.40
N LEU A 27 3.17 24.88 -15.61
CA LEU A 27 2.07 24.19 -16.30
C LEU A 27 2.45 22.74 -16.63
N THR A 28 3.70 22.48 -17.02
CA THR A 28 4.18 21.09 -17.27
C THR A 28 4.38 20.28 -16.01
N ALA A 29 4.65 20.92 -14.86
CA ALA A 29 4.77 20.26 -13.55
C ALA A 29 3.41 19.82 -12.96
N ALA A 30 2.30 20.43 -13.41
CA ALA A 30 0.95 20.12 -12.88
C ALA A 30 0.33 18.84 -13.45
N PHE A 31 0.92 18.20 -14.47
CA PHE A 31 0.33 17.02 -15.14
C PHE A 31 0.85 15.67 -14.68
N GLN A 32 1.56 15.57 -13.56
CA GLN A 32 2.11 14.31 -13.04
C GLN A 32 1.33 13.80 -11.80
N ALA A 33 0.00 13.84 -11.84
CA ALA A 33 -0.80 13.12 -10.85
C ALA A 33 -0.85 11.64 -11.25
N VAL A 34 0.07 10.83 -10.75
CA VAL A 34 0.06 9.38 -10.93
C VAL A 34 -0.79 8.77 -9.81
N ALA A 35 -1.86 8.06 -10.18
CA ALA A 35 -2.64 7.27 -9.23
C ALA A 35 -1.75 6.15 -8.64
N GLN A 36 -1.69 6.06 -7.32
CA GLN A 36 -0.98 5.04 -6.59
C GLN A 36 -1.97 4.16 -5.84
N ASP A 37 -1.62 2.89 -5.67
CA ASP A 37 -2.39 2.02 -4.78
C ASP A 37 -2.30 2.49 -3.33
N PRO A 38 -3.36 2.23 -2.52
CA PRO A 38 -3.29 2.47 -1.09
C PRO A 38 -2.15 1.66 -0.46
N GLU A 39 -1.48 2.26 0.52
CA GLU A 39 -0.37 1.62 1.22
C GLU A 39 -0.72 1.34 2.67
N PHE A 40 -0.21 0.21 3.18
CA PHE A 40 -0.19 -0.10 4.59
C PHE A 40 1.23 0.03 5.14
N THR A 41 1.34 0.47 6.38
CA THR A 41 2.62 0.61 7.07
C THR A 41 3.02 -0.66 7.80
N GLN A 42 2.03 -1.39 8.31
CA GLN A 42 2.24 -2.67 8.96
C GLN A 42 2.26 -3.80 7.92
N PHE A 43 3.29 -3.83 7.08
CA PHE A 43 3.39 -4.69 5.89
C PHE A 43 3.08 -6.16 6.16
N TYR A 44 3.58 -6.71 7.28
CA TYR A 44 3.40 -8.12 7.62
C TYR A 44 2.13 -8.41 8.42
N ALA A 45 1.39 -7.37 8.84
CA ALA A 45 0.06 -7.53 9.42
C ALA A 45 -1.02 -7.72 8.34
N ASN A 46 -0.72 -7.34 7.07
CA ASN A 46 -1.58 -7.58 5.91
C ASN A 46 -0.85 -8.40 4.83
N PRO A 47 -0.52 -9.67 5.11
CA PRO A 47 0.38 -10.44 4.27
C PRO A 47 -0.19 -10.76 2.88
N LEU A 48 -1.50 -10.96 2.73
CA LEU A 48 -2.11 -11.21 1.41
C LEU A 48 -2.03 -9.99 0.50
N TYR A 49 -2.12 -8.79 1.07
CA TYR A 49 -1.95 -7.56 0.33
C TYR A 49 -0.49 -7.35 -0.10
N LEU A 50 0.46 -7.76 0.74
CA LEU A 50 1.89 -7.64 0.43
C LEU A 50 2.33 -8.55 -0.71
N ASN A 51 1.91 -9.84 -0.68
CA ASN A 51 2.31 -10.81 -1.68
C ASN A 51 1.33 -11.99 -1.71
N PRO A 52 0.75 -12.34 -2.86
CA PRO A 52 -0.18 -13.47 -3.01
C PRO A 52 0.39 -14.81 -2.51
N ALA A 53 1.71 -14.98 -2.55
CA ALA A 53 2.37 -16.18 -2.07
C ALA A 53 2.26 -16.40 -0.56
N PHE A 54 1.82 -15.41 0.23
CA PHE A 54 1.56 -15.59 1.66
C PHE A 54 0.26 -16.34 1.96
N ALA A 55 -0.61 -16.58 0.99
CA ALA A 55 -1.84 -17.35 1.22
C ALA A 55 -1.50 -18.74 1.78
N GLY A 56 -2.04 -19.07 2.96
CA GLY A 56 -1.74 -20.32 3.66
C GLY A 56 -0.26 -20.51 4.04
N SER A 57 0.53 -19.44 4.13
CA SER A 57 1.94 -19.52 4.58
C SER A 57 2.06 -19.93 6.05
N VAL A 58 1.06 -19.62 6.84
CA VAL A 58 0.93 -20.06 8.22
C VAL A 58 0.15 -21.38 8.26
N HIS A 59 0.58 -22.30 9.10
CA HIS A 59 -0.02 -23.64 9.16
C HIS A 59 -1.51 -23.63 9.56
N CYS A 60 -1.92 -22.69 10.41
CA CYS A 60 -3.29 -22.57 10.91
C CYS A 60 -4.02 -21.42 10.23
N PRO A 61 -5.36 -21.52 10.05
CA PRO A 61 -6.14 -20.44 9.47
C PRO A 61 -5.93 -19.12 10.22
N ARG A 62 -5.90 -18.04 9.46
CA ARG A 62 -5.62 -16.70 9.98
C ARG A 62 -6.66 -15.72 9.43
N LEU A 63 -7.15 -14.83 10.31
CA LEU A 63 -7.93 -13.64 9.98
C LEU A 63 -7.07 -12.42 10.27
N CYS A 64 -6.96 -11.49 9.34
CA CYS A 64 -6.31 -10.21 9.55
C CYS A 64 -7.28 -9.09 9.20
N LEU A 65 -7.31 -8.07 10.06
CA LEU A 65 -8.08 -6.84 9.89
C LEU A 65 -7.12 -5.67 10.02
N ASN A 66 -7.20 -4.73 9.08
CA ASN A 66 -6.37 -3.55 9.07
C ASN A 66 -7.23 -2.31 8.80
N TYR A 67 -6.92 -1.23 9.50
CA TYR A 67 -7.50 0.09 9.32
C TYR A 67 -6.38 1.12 9.29
N ARG A 68 -6.30 1.90 8.22
CA ARG A 68 -5.34 2.98 8.06
C ARG A 68 -6.05 4.29 7.78
N ASN A 69 -5.69 5.33 8.52
CA ASN A 69 -6.09 6.70 8.27
C ASN A 69 -4.83 7.52 7.94
N GLN A 70 -4.70 7.89 6.68
CA GLN A 70 -3.55 8.63 6.18
C GLN A 70 -3.89 10.11 6.08
N TRP A 71 -3.02 10.95 6.69
CA TRP A 71 -3.10 12.41 6.71
C TRP A 71 -4.42 12.96 7.26
N PRO A 72 -4.81 12.63 8.49
CA PRO A 72 -6.11 12.99 9.05
C PRO A 72 -6.36 14.49 9.21
N ALA A 73 -5.33 15.33 9.15
CA ALA A 73 -5.48 16.78 9.22
C ALA A 73 -5.72 17.45 7.86
N LEU A 74 -5.59 16.72 6.75
CA LEU A 74 -5.90 17.25 5.42
C LEU A 74 -7.39 17.13 5.15
N THR A 75 -7.96 18.14 4.51
CA THR A 75 -9.29 18.04 3.90
C THR A 75 -9.20 16.98 2.79
N GLY A 76 -10.01 15.93 2.88
CA GLY A 76 -9.95 14.84 1.92
C GLY A 76 -9.01 13.69 2.34
N THR A 77 -9.09 13.27 3.59
CA THR A 77 -8.33 12.13 4.15
C THR A 77 -8.47 10.86 3.33
N PHE A 78 -7.44 10.00 3.41
CA PHE A 78 -7.47 8.66 2.84
C PHE A 78 -7.70 7.65 3.96
N VAL A 79 -8.77 6.88 3.85
CA VAL A 79 -9.11 5.83 4.81
C VAL A 79 -9.17 4.49 4.09
N THR A 80 -8.23 3.62 4.42
CA THR A 80 -8.15 2.27 3.85
C THR A 80 -8.45 1.23 4.92
N THR A 81 -9.35 0.31 4.61
CA THR A 81 -9.68 -0.83 5.47
C THR A 81 -9.46 -2.12 4.70
N SER A 82 -9.00 -3.16 5.38
CA SER A 82 -8.92 -4.49 4.78
C SER A 82 -9.29 -5.58 5.78
N ALA A 83 -9.90 -6.64 5.24
CA ALA A 83 -10.17 -7.87 5.96
C ALA A 83 -9.71 -9.04 5.11
N SER A 84 -8.86 -9.92 5.66
CA SER A 84 -8.38 -11.09 4.94
C SER A 84 -8.47 -12.35 5.77
N PHE A 85 -8.79 -13.46 5.11
CA PHE A 85 -8.81 -14.78 5.71
C PHE A 85 -8.02 -15.74 4.82
N ASP A 86 -7.08 -16.48 5.41
CA ASP A 86 -6.30 -17.47 4.68
C ASP A 86 -6.02 -18.72 5.50
N GLY A 87 -5.79 -19.81 4.79
CA GLY A 87 -5.48 -21.08 5.42
C GLY A 87 -4.79 -22.06 4.49
N GLN A 88 -4.03 -22.99 5.08
CA GLN A 88 -3.32 -24.03 4.34
C GLN A 88 -4.19 -25.25 4.10
N ILE A 89 -4.23 -25.75 2.86
CA ILE A 89 -4.79 -27.05 2.50
C ILE A 89 -3.66 -28.08 2.48
N ASN A 90 -3.54 -28.80 3.58
CA ASN A 90 -2.42 -29.70 3.80
C ASN A 90 -2.31 -30.85 2.77
N ALA A 91 -3.44 -31.35 2.28
CA ALA A 91 -3.47 -32.47 1.32
C ALA A 91 -2.82 -32.08 -0.02
N LEU A 92 -2.92 -30.82 -0.42
CA LEU A 92 -2.45 -30.33 -1.71
C LEU A 92 -1.17 -29.50 -1.62
N ASN A 93 -0.58 -29.34 -0.44
CA ASN A 93 0.51 -28.38 -0.18
C ASN A 93 0.18 -26.96 -0.67
N SER A 94 -1.07 -26.61 -0.64
CA SER A 94 -1.60 -25.36 -1.20
C SER A 94 -2.16 -24.47 -0.11
N GLY A 95 -2.31 -23.19 -0.41
CA GLY A 95 -3.01 -22.22 0.42
C GLY A 95 -4.14 -21.56 -0.35
N LEU A 96 -5.23 -21.28 0.33
CA LEU A 96 -6.32 -20.46 -0.18
C LEU A 96 -6.49 -19.24 0.70
N GLY A 97 -6.92 -18.15 0.11
CA GLY A 97 -7.23 -16.91 0.84
C GLY A 97 -8.26 -16.06 0.11
N ILE A 98 -8.88 -15.19 0.88
CA ILE A 98 -9.75 -14.12 0.40
C ILE A 98 -9.36 -12.82 1.10
N LEU A 99 -9.44 -11.72 0.39
CA LEU A 99 -9.23 -10.36 0.92
C LEU A 99 -10.30 -9.46 0.36
N VAL A 100 -10.88 -8.65 1.26
CA VAL A 100 -11.72 -7.52 0.91
C VAL A 100 -11.01 -6.26 1.36
N LEU A 101 -10.87 -5.30 0.46
CA LEU A 101 -10.27 -4.00 0.72
C LEU A 101 -11.24 -2.91 0.31
N ALA A 102 -11.41 -1.90 1.16
CA ALA A 102 -12.15 -0.70 0.85
C ALA A 102 -11.26 0.51 1.11
N ASP A 103 -11.13 1.35 0.09
CA ASP A 103 -10.35 2.58 0.13
C ASP A 103 -11.22 3.78 -0.21
N ASN A 104 -11.23 4.76 0.68
CA ASN A 104 -12.00 5.99 0.57
C ASN A 104 -11.04 7.16 0.49
N ALA A 105 -11.01 7.83 -0.65
CA ALA A 105 -10.20 9.01 -0.89
C ALA A 105 -11.08 10.27 -1.01
N GLY A 106 -10.57 11.42 -0.54
CA GLY A 106 -11.24 12.70 -0.66
C GLY A 106 -12.58 12.75 0.07
N GLU A 107 -12.63 12.36 1.36
CA GLU A 107 -13.86 12.29 2.16
C GLU A 107 -14.96 11.42 1.52
N GLY A 108 -14.55 10.35 0.83
CA GLY A 108 -15.45 9.43 0.14
C GLY A 108 -15.95 9.94 -1.21
N THR A 109 -15.26 10.90 -1.81
CA THR A 109 -15.51 11.31 -3.20
C THR A 109 -15.14 10.19 -4.17
N LEU A 110 -14.01 9.53 -3.93
CA LEU A 110 -13.61 8.34 -4.67
C LEU A 110 -13.57 7.14 -3.71
N ASN A 111 -14.39 6.14 -3.99
CA ASN A 111 -14.47 4.91 -3.22
C ASN A 111 -14.04 3.74 -4.10
N THR A 112 -13.07 2.97 -3.62
CA THR A 112 -12.59 1.75 -4.29
C THR A 112 -12.88 0.55 -3.40
N THR A 113 -13.47 -0.49 -3.95
CA THR A 113 -13.70 -1.76 -3.24
C THR A 113 -13.12 -2.89 -4.06
N ASP A 114 -12.22 -3.67 -3.46
CA ASP A 114 -11.57 -4.82 -4.06
C ASP A 114 -11.98 -6.09 -3.34
N VAL A 115 -12.35 -7.10 -4.10
CA VAL A 115 -12.56 -8.46 -3.59
C VAL A 115 -11.61 -9.38 -4.32
N SER A 116 -10.69 -9.99 -3.58
CA SER A 116 -9.60 -10.79 -4.13
C SER A 116 -9.64 -12.22 -3.62
N GLY A 117 -9.47 -13.17 -4.52
CA GLY A 117 -9.25 -14.58 -4.22
C GLY A 117 -7.79 -14.96 -4.46
N PHE A 118 -7.23 -15.79 -3.57
CA PHE A 118 -5.83 -16.19 -3.58
C PHE A 118 -5.69 -17.69 -3.63
N TYR A 119 -4.76 -18.15 -4.45
CA TYR A 119 -4.28 -19.51 -4.45
C TYR A 119 -2.75 -19.51 -4.37
N SER A 120 -2.19 -20.40 -3.57
CA SER A 120 -0.75 -20.59 -3.52
C SER A 120 -0.37 -22.05 -3.48
N TYR A 121 0.79 -22.39 -4.03
CA TYR A 121 1.36 -23.71 -4.01
C TYR A 121 2.75 -23.70 -3.39
N GLN A 122 3.01 -24.62 -2.45
CA GLN A 122 4.29 -24.75 -1.77
C GLN A 122 5.11 -25.89 -2.35
N LEU A 123 6.33 -25.58 -2.77
CA LEU A 123 7.36 -26.51 -3.18
C LEU A 123 8.47 -26.54 -2.13
N ASN A 124 8.76 -27.71 -1.58
CA ASN A 124 9.87 -27.87 -0.64
C ASN A 124 11.13 -28.26 -1.44
N ILE A 125 12.14 -27.38 -1.48
CA ILE A 125 13.41 -27.64 -2.18
C ILE A 125 14.22 -28.64 -1.37
N ASN A 126 14.35 -28.36 -0.08
CA ASN A 126 15.08 -29.22 0.86
C ASN A 126 14.46 -29.10 2.28
N ARG A 127 15.13 -29.62 3.32
CA ARG A 127 14.65 -29.56 4.71
C ARG A 127 14.67 -28.16 5.31
N GLU A 128 15.37 -27.21 4.73
CA GLU A 128 15.58 -25.86 5.25
C GLU A 128 14.86 -24.80 4.43
N PHE A 129 14.79 -24.97 3.11
CA PHE A 129 14.22 -24.00 2.17
C PHE A 129 12.96 -24.50 1.49
N SER A 130 11.99 -23.63 1.40
CA SER A 130 10.75 -23.83 0.64
C SER A 130 10.49 -22.60 -0.25
N ILE A 131 9.94 -22.85 -1.42
CA ILE A 131 9.39 -21.82 -2.31
C ILE A 131 7.88 -21.92 -2.29
N ARG A 132 7.21 -20.79 -2.33
CA ARG A 132 5.77 -20.72 -2.52
C ARG A 132 5.48 -19.76 -3.68
N ALA A 133 4.72 -20.25 -4.66
CA ALA A 133 4.17 -19.43 -5.73
C ALA A 133 2.73 -19.10 -5.39
N GLY A 134 2.32 -17.86 -5.60
CA GLY A 134 0.97 -17.37 -5.35
C GLY A 134 0.38 -16.69 -6.57
N PHE A 135 -0.93 -16.83 -6.71
CA PHE A 135 -1.74 -16.18 -7.72
C PHE A 135 -2.93 -15.50 -7.05
N GLN A 136 -3.33 -14.35 -7.56
CA GLN A 136 -4.46 -13.56 -7.09
C GLN A 136 -5.32 -13.16 -8.28
N ALA A 137 -6.63 -13.28 -8.11
CA ALA A 137 -7.63 -12.70 -8.99
C ALA A 137 -8.46 -11.72 -8.18
N THR A 138 -8.60 -10.49 -8.68
CA THR A 138 -9.30 -9.39 -8.02
C THR A 138 -10.45 -8.90 -8.88
N TYR A 139 -11.61 -8.71 -8.28
CA TYR A 139 -12.68 -7.89 -8.81
C TYR A 139 -12.60 -6.53 -8.11
N LYS A 140 -12.36 -5.48 -8.90
CA LYS A 140 -12.23 -4.10 -8.41
C LYS A 140 -13.41 -3.27 -8.89
N GLN A 141 -14.02 -2.55 -7.97
CA GLN A 141 -15.07 -1.57 -8.24
C GLN A 141 -14.65 -0.21 -7.75
N ARG A 142 -14.66 0.77 -8.63
CA ARG A 142 -14.45 2.18 -8.29
C ARG A 142 -15.75 2.95 -8.46
N LYS A 143 -16.05 3.82 -7.49
CA LYS A 143 -17.23 4.68 -7.48
C LYS A 143 -16.81 6.12 -7.21
N VAL A 144 -17.30 7.04 -8.03
CA VAL A 144 -17.13 8.49 -7.83
C VAL A 144 -18.47 9.08 -7.41
N ASP A 145 -18.44 9.86 -6.33
CA ASP A 145 -19.59 10.66 -5.89
C ASP A 145 -19.48 12.06 -6.54
N TRP A 146 -20.16 12.22 -7.67
CA TRP A 146 -20.17 13.46 -8.46
C TRP A 146 -20.76 14.64 -7.72
N ASP A 147 -21.65 14.42 -6.72
CA ASP A 147 -22.29 15.49 -5.94
C ASP A 147 -21.31 16.17 -4.97
N LYS A 148 -20.21 15.51 -4.65
CA LYS A 148 -19.13 16.08 -3.83
C LYS A 148 -18.11 16.87 -4.62
N LEU A 149 -18.14 16.80 -5.95
CA LEU A 149 -17.23 17.51 -6.82
C LEU A 149 -17.78 18.88 -7.19
N THR A 150 -16.89 19.85 -7.27
CA THR A 150 -17.17 21.21 -7.73
C THR A 150 -16.57 21.44 -9.10
N PHE A 151 -17.34 22.04 -10.01
CA PHE A 151 -16.94 22.29 -11.39
C PHE A 151 -16.75 23.79 -11.62
N GLY A 152 -15.96 24.16 -12.62
CA GLY A 152 -15.65 25.55 -12.92
C GLY A 152 -16.86 26.41 -13.29
N ASP A 153 -17.89 25.81 -13.90
CA ASP A 153 -19.16 26.46 -14.27
C ASP A 153 -20.07 26.80 -13.08
N MET A 154 -19.77 26.22 -11.91
CA MET A 154 -20.48 26.51 -10.65
C MET A 154 -20.01 27.79 -9.99
N ILE A 155 -18.90 28.37 -10.42
CA ILE A 155 -18.24 29.49 -9.75
C ILE A 155 -18.75 30.81 -10.28
N ASP A 156 -19.34 31.65 -9.41
CA ASP A 156 -19.50 33.07 -9.64
C ASP A 156 -18.25 33.83 -9.18
N PRO A 157 -17.69 34.77 -10.01
CA PRO A 157 -16.49 35.50 -9.63
C PRO A 157 -16.60 36.33 -8.34
N ARG A 158 -17.82 36.65 -7.92
CA ARG A 158 -18.11 37.50 -6.74
C ARG A 158 -18.67 36.71 -5.56
N TYR A 159 -19.47 35.68 -5.84
CA TYR A 159 -20.24 34.94 -4.81
C TYR A 159 -19.79 33.50 -4.60
N GLY A 160 -18.78 33.01 -5.36
CA GLY A 160 -18.26 31.63 -5.23
C GLY A 160 -19.19 30.59 -5.88
N PHE A 161 -19.31 29.41 -5.29
CA PHE A 161 -20.06 28.27 -5.85
C PHE A 161 -21.56 28.45 -5.63
N ILE A 162 -22.27 29.06 -6.58
CA ILE A 162 -23.71 29.33 -6.49
C ILE A 162 -24.54 28.77 -7.65
N TYR A 163 -23.90 28.41 -8.78
CA TYR A 163 -24.61 27.91 -9.95
C TYR A 163 -24.67 26.36 -9.94
N PRO A 164 -25.75 25.75 -10.46
CA PRO A 164 -25.77 24.32 -10.74
C PRO A 164 -24.84 24.04 -11.93
N THR A 165 -24.14 22.92 -11.90
CA THR A 165 -23.31 22.49 -13.03
C THR A 165 -24.15 22.06 -14.24
N THR A 166 -23.67 22.39 -15.43
CA THR A 166 -24.20 21.93 -16.71
C THR A 166 -23.36 20.80 -17.30
N GLU A 167 -22.28 20.40 -16.61
CA GLU A 167 -21.39 19.32 -17.06
C GLU A 167 -22.11 17.97 -17.08
N VAL A 168 -21.87 17.22 -18.16
CA VAL A 168 -22.42 15.86 -18.30
C VAL A 168 -21.64 14.91 -17.38
N ARG A 169 -22.33 14.31 -16.42
CA ARG A 169 -21.74 13.38 -15.46
C ARG A 169 -21.52 12.00 -16.11
N PRO A 170 -20.30 11.49 -16.13
CA PRO A 170 -20.02 10.12 -16.57
C PRO A 170 -20.66 9.08 -15.62
N PRO A 171 -20.60 7.77 -15.97
CA PRO A 171 -21.02 6.71 -15.08
C PRO A 171 -20.38 6.83 -13.70
N THR A 172 -21.16 6.67 -12.63
CA THR A 172 -20.68 6.80 -11.26
C THR A 172 -19.82 5.61 -10.81
N THR A 173 -19.93 4.48 -11.51
CA THR A 173 -19.28 3.22 -11.10
C THR A 173 -18.58 2.61 -12.30
N LYS A 174 -17.35 2.17 -12.07
CA LYS A 174 -16.56 1.36 -13.00
C LYS A 174 -16.06 0.11 -12.30
N SER A 175 -16.17 -1.04 -12.98
CA SER A 175 -15.71 -2.32 -12.46
C SER A 175 -14.82 -3.01 -13.49
N PHE A 176 -13.80 -3.69 -13.00
CA PHE A 176 -12.89 -4.47 -13.82
C PHE A 176 -12.25 -5.61 -13.01
N THR A 177 -11.68 -6.56 -13.73
CA THR A 177 -10.93 -7.67 -13.15
C THR A 177 -9.43 -7.44 -13.31
N ASP A 178 -8.66 -7.87 -12.34
CA ASP A 178 -7.22 -7.74 -12.33
C ASP A 178 -6.56 -9.00 -11.77
N PHE A 179 -5.31 -9.25 -12.15
CA PHE A 179 -4.55 -10.41 -11.74
C PHE A 179 -3.20 -10.02 -11.19
N SER A 180 -2.74 -10.80 -10.21
CA SER A 180 -1.43 -10.63 -9.59
C SER A 180 -0.76 -11.96 -9.35
N ALA A 181 0.56 -11.97 -9.32
CA ALA A 181 1.34 -13.16 -9.03
C ALA A 181 2.47 -12.83 -8.03
N GLY A 182 2.91 -13.84 -7.28
CA GLY A 182 3.99 -13.67 -6.33
C GLY A 182 4.78 -14.94 -6.10
N LEU A 183 6.02 -14.73 -5.69
CA LEU A 183 6.94 -15.78 -5.26
C LEU A 183 7.46 -15.44 -3.86
N LEU A 184 7.58 -16.45 -3.02
CA LEU A 184 8.14 -16.36 -1.67
C LEU A 184 9.12 -17.49 -1.46
N LEU A 185 10.38 -17.17 -1.24
CA LEU A 185 11.41 -18.09 -0.75
C LEU A 185 11.57 -17.89 0.75
N TYR A 186 11.63 -18.99 1.49
CA TYR A 186 11.73 -18.89 2.94
C TYR A 186 12.42 -20.07 3.60
N SER A 187 13.02 -19.77 4.74
CA SER A 187 13.63 -20.75 5.66
C SER A 187 13.23 -20.42 7.10
N ALA A 188 13.80 -21.12 8.07
CA ALA A 188 13.57 -20.84 9.49
C ALA A 188 14.14 -19.49 9.97
N LYS A 189 15.10 -18.89 9.23
CA LYS A 189 15.83 -17.68 9.64
C LYS A 189 15.72 -16.54 8.64
N ILE A 190 15.53 -16.82 7.37
CA ILE A 190 15.48 -15.81 6.31
C ILE A 190 14.29 -16.05 5.41
N TYR A 191 13.74 -14.99 4.89
CA TYR A 191 12.68 -15.02 3.91
C TYR A 191 12.83 -13.84 2.94
N GLY A 192 12.30 -14.01 1.75
CA GLY A 192 12.24 -12.96 0.75
C GLY A 192 11.24 -13.32 -0.33
N GLY A 193 10.65 -12.32 -0.95
CA GLY A 193 9.66 -12.54 -1.98
C GLY A 193 9.57 -11.38 -2.94
N VAL A 194 8.96 -11.67 -4.09
CA VAL A 194 8.62 -10.70 -5.12
C VAL A 194 7.16 -10.91 -5.48
N ALA A 195 6.41 -9.82 -5.61
CA ALA A 195 5.05 -9.82 -6.11
C ALA A 195 4.94 -8.83 -7.26
N VAL A 196 4.10 -9.16 -8.23
CA VAL A 196 3.74 -8.29 -9.34
C VAL A 196 2.22 -8.18 -9.34
N ASN A 197 1.72 -6.99 -9.06
CA ASN A 197 0.30 -6.66 -9.08
C ASN A 197 -0.05 -5.96 -10.40
N HIS A 198 -1.32 -5.98 -10.78
CA HIS A 198 -1.86 -5.34 -11.96
C HIS A 198 -1.22 -5.85 -13.27
N LEU A 199 -1.13 -7.19 -13.41
CA LEU A 199 -0.59 -7.83 -14.61
C LEU A 199 -1.36 -7.50 -15.89
N THR A 200 -2.64 -7.18 -15.76
CA THR A 200 -3.53 -6.83 -16.88
C THR A 200 -3.56 -5.34 -17.20
N GLU A 201 -2.96 -4.49 -16.34
CA GLU A 201 -2.99 -3.03 -16.45
C GLU A 201 -4.36 -2.48 -16.86
N PRO A 202 -5.43 -2.79 -16.08
CA PRO A 202 -6.80 -2.48 -16.47
C PRO A 202 -7.02 -0.97 -16.61
N GLU A 203 -7.96 -0.61 -17.49
CA GLU A 203 -8.39 0.77 -17.72
C GLU A 203 -9.23 1.29 -16.55
N GLU A 204 -8.83 2.40 -15.92
CA GLU A 204 -9.49 3.00 -14.77
C GLU A 204 -10.32 4.26 -15.07
N SER A 205 -10.22 4.83 -16.28
CA SER A 205 -10.92 6.06 -16.62
C SER A 205 -12.43 5.91 -16.59
N PHE A 206 -13.13 6.91 -15.99
CA PHE A 206 -14.58 7.01 -16.00
C PHE A 206 -15.14 7.68 -17.25
N ILE A 207 -14.32 8.44 -17.99
CA ILE A 207 -14.79 9.27 -19.11
C ILE A 207 -14.48 8.60 -20.43
N HIS A 208 -13.24 8.62 -20.85
CA HIS A 208 -12.79 8.01 -22.10
C HIS A 208 -11.43 7.33 -21.88
N PRO A 209 -11.18 6.18 -22.53
CA PRO A 209 -9.86 5.60 -22.57
C PRO A 209 -8.85 6.62 -23.12
N SER A 210 -7.81 6.90 -22.37
CA SER A 210 -6.73 7.79 -22.80
C SER A 210 -5.37 7.16 -22.48
N PRO A 211 -4.31 7.48 -23.23
CA PRO A 211 -2.97 7.04 -22.89
C PRO A 211 -2.62 7.49 -21.47
N GLY A 212 -2.37 6.51 -20.57
CA GLY A 212 -2.04 6.77 -19.18
C GLY A 212 -3.18 6.63 -18.17
N SER A 213 -4.40 6.26 -18.63
CA SER A 213 -5.54 5.96 -17.74
C SER A 213 -5.57 4.51 -17.25
N THR A 214 -4.59 3.70 -17.61
CA THR A 214 -4.44 2.32 -17.12
C THR A 214 -3.79 2.30 -15.73
N LEU A 215 -4.22 1.38 -14.88
CA LEU A 215 -3.58 1.09 -13.61
C LEU A 215 -2.22 0.42 -13.86
N PRO A 216 -1.09 1.09 -13.56
CA PRO A 216 0.21 0.56 -13.95
C PRO A 216 0.60 -0.64 -13.07
N MET A 217 1.37 -1.54 -13.65
CA MET A 217 1.95 -2.69 -12.95
C MET A 217 2.75 -2.22 -11.72
N LYS A 218 2.53 -2.89 -10.58
CA LYS A 218 3.25 -2.65 -9.32
C LYS A 218 4.13 -3.85 -8.98
N ILE A 219 5.41 -3.60 -8.83
CA ILE A 219 6.40 -4.59 -8.42
C ILE A 219 6.75 -4.35 -6.96
N THR A 220 6.61 -5.37 -6.13
CA THR A 220 6.97 -5.35 -4.72
C THR A 220 8.01 -6.42 -4.45
N ALA A 221 9.17 -6.04 -3.92
CA ALA A 221 10.19 -6.96 -3.46
C ALA A 221 10.43 -6.77 -1.96
N HIS A 222 10.47 -7.85 -1.20
CA HIS A 222 10.70 -7.78 0.24
C HIS A 222 11.65 -8.88 0.71
N ALA A 223 12.42 -8.58 1.75
CA ALA A 223 13.29 -9.55 2.39
C ALA A 223 13.44 -9.24 3.87
N GLY A 224 13.69 -10.26 4.66
CA GLY A 224 13.94 -10.13 6.08
C GLY A 224 14.63 -11.35 6.68
N ALA A 225 15.12 -11.15 7.90
CA ALA A 225 15.74 -12.21 8.67
C ALA A 225 15.17 -12.26 10.09
N ILE A 226 15.21 -13.43 10.71
CA ILE A 226 14.87 -13.64 12.12
C ILE A 226 16.14 -14.07 12.85
N ILE A 227 16.60 -13.23 13.73
CA ILE A 227 17.83 -13.42 14.53
C ILE A 227 17.41 -13.63 15.98
N PRO A 228 17.41 -14.86 16.51
CA PRO A 228 17.12 -15.10 17.92
C PRO A 228 18.16 -14.40 18.80
N LEU A 229 17.69 -13.63 19.79
CA LEU A 229 18.56 -12.95 20.75
C LEU A 229 18.89 -13.82 21.96
N SER A 230 18.13 -14.89 22.18
CA SER A 230 18.33 -15.81 23.29
C SER A 230 18.49 -17.26 22.80
N SER A 231 19.42 -17.96 23.37
CA SER A 231 19.61 -19.40 23.15
C SER A 231 18.77 -20.27 24.08
N ARG A 232 18.01 -19.66 25.01
CA ARG A 232 17.16 -20.38 25.97
C ARG A 232 15.94 -20.98 25.25
N ARG A 233 15.63 -22.24 25.56
CA ARG A 233 14.59 -23.04 24.89
C ARG A 233 13.17 -22.45 24.98
N ASN A 234 12.90 -21.59 25.96
CA ASN A 234 11.59 -20.99 26.21
C ASN A 234 11.57 -19.46 25.96
N ASP A 235 12.61 -18.90 25.38
CA ASP A 235 12.69 -17.47 25.12
C ASP A 235 12.61 -17.22 23.62
N ASP A 236 11.45 -16.82 23.17
CA ASP A 236 11.15 -16.49 21.77
C ASP A 236 11.53 -15.04 21.42
N THR A 237 12.50 -14.45 22.14
CA THR A 237 13.00 -13.08 21.86
C THR A 237 13.84 -13.09 20.60
N TYR A 238 13.48 -12.24 19.63
CA TYR A 238 14.22 -12.10 18.38
C TYR A 238 14.24 -10.65 17.87
N ILE A 239 15.21 -10.36 17.03
CA ILE A 239 15.29 -9.15 16.19
C ILE A 239 15.09 -9.56 14.74
N SER A 240 14.36 -8.74 13.99
CA SER A 240 14.09 -8.99 12.58
C SER A 240 14.34 -7.75 11.75
N PRO A 241 15.52 -7.62 11.11
CA PRO A 241 15.75 -6.61 10.09
C PRO A 241 14.99 -6.96 8.81
N ASN A 242 14.45 -5.93 8.15
CA ASN A 242 13.62 -6.07 6.97
C ASN A 242 13.87 -4.94 5.97
N VAL A 243 13.68 -5.25 4.70
CA VAL A 243 13.66 -4.30 3.60
C VAL A 243 12.48 -4.59 2.70
N LEU A 244 11.83 -3.53 2.22
CA LEU A 244 10.75 -3.58 1.26
C LEU A 244 11.02 -2.53 0.19
N TYR A 245 10.95 -2.95 -1.06
CA TYR A 245 11.05 -2.11 -2.25
C TYR A 245 9.76 -2.21 -3.05
N GLN A 246 9.23 -1.07 -3.47
CA GLN A 246 8.05 -0.97 -4.32
C GLN A 246 8.35 -0.07 -5.51
N LEU A 247 7.89 -0.50 -6.67
CA LEU A 247 7.97 0.23 -7.92
C LEU A 247 6.61 0.19 -8.61
N GLN A 248 6.03 1.35 -8.91
CA GLN A 248 4.82 1.47 -9.68
C GLN A 248 4.95 2.65 -10.65
N ARG A 249 5.09 2.38 -11.93
CA ARG A 249 5.45 3.36 -12.97
C ARG A 249 6.73 4.12 -12.57
N ASP A 250 6.65 5.43 -12.36
CA ASP A 250 7.76 6.30 -11.98
C ASP A 250 7.95 6.42 -10.46
N PHE A 251 6.99 5.90 -9.68
CA PHE A 251 7.06 5.92 -8.23
C PHE A 251 7.91 4.77 -7.71
N GLN A 252 8.92 5.13 -6.93
CA GLN A 252 9.82 4.18 -6.27
C GLN A 252 9.87 4.46 -4.78
N GLN A 253 9.76 3.41 -3.98
CA GLN A 253 9.79 3.52 -2.54
C GLN A 253 10.65 2.41 -1.92
N ILE A 254 11.51 2.78 -1.00
CA ILE A 254 12.30 1.86 -0.19
C ILE A 254 11.91 2.06 1.27
N ASN A 255 11.53 0.96 1.91
CA ASN A 255 11.29 0.91 3.35
C ASN A 255 12.31 -0.02 3.99
N ILE A 256 13.02 0.47 5.00
CA ILE A 256 14.00 -0.30 5.78
C ILE A 256 13.58 -0.23 7.22
N GLY A 257 13.53 -1.35 7.91
CA GLY A 257 13.09 -1.38 9.28
C GLY A 257 13.55 -2.59 10.07
N VAL A 258 13.28 -2.53 11.36
CA VAL A 258 13.62 -3.57 12.30
C VAL A 258 12.46 -3.79 13.26
N TYR A 259 12.14 -5.06 13.51
CA TYR A 259 11.25 -5.48 14.59
C TYR A 259 12.07 -6.10 15.71
N ILE A 260 11.64 -5.86 16.94
CA ILE A 260 12.11 -6.53 18.14
C ILE A 260 10.90 -7.15 18.80
N ALA A 261 10.91 -8.45 18.94
CA ALA A 261 9.83 -9.20 19.57
C ALA A 261 10.33 -9.86 20.87
N LYS A 262 9.63 -9.57 21.94
CA LYS A 262 9.75 -10.25 23.24
C LYS A 262 8.33 -10.52 23.73
N PRO A 263 7.79 -11.70 23.44
CA PRO A 263 6.40 -11.99 23.79
C PRO A 263 6.04 -11.61 25.24
N PRO A 264 4.90 -10.94 25.48
CA PRO A 264 3.83 -10.65 24.51
C PRO A 264 4.02 -9.39 23.65
N LEU A 265 5.10 -8.62 23.85
CA LEU A 265 5.32 -7.32 23.19
C LEU A 265 6.13 -7.45 21.90
N VAL A 266 5.79 -6.62 20.96
CA VAL A 266 6.53 -6.41 19.71
C VAL A 266 6.68 -4.91 19.47
N GLY A 267 7.90 -4.47 19.16
CA GLY A 267 8.19 -3.11 18.73
C GLY A 267 8.78 -3.10 17.34
N GLY A 268 8.52 -2.07 16.57
CA GLY A 268 9.10 -1.88 15.22
C GLY A 268 9.45 -0.44 14.95
N LEU A 269 10.57 -0.24 14.25
CA LEU A 269 10.97 1.06 13.72
C LEU A 269 11.29 0.88 12.25
N TRP A 270 10.73 1.77 11.42
CA TRP A 270 10.94 1.77 9.99
C TRP A 270 11.25 3.17 9.48
N TYR A 271 12.01 3.22 8.43
CA TYR A 271 12.26 4.43 7.65
C TYR A 271 11.77 4.21 6.22
N ARG A 272 10.88 5.08 5.78
CA ARG A 272 10.38 5.17 4.42
C ARG A 272 11.12 6.29 3.72
N ASN A 273 11.87 5.93 2.67
CA ASN A 273 12.73 6.90 1.98
C ASN A 273 11.93 8.13 1.52
N GLN A 274 12.43 9.32 1.90
CA GLN A 274 11.91 10.64 1.54
C GLN A 274 10.47 10.94 2.02
N ASP A 275 9.87 10.11 2.86
CA ASP A 275 8.49 10.29 3.31
C ASP A 275 8.35 10.31 4.83
N SER A 276 8.66 9.23 5.54
CA SER A 276 8.32 9.13 6.96
C SER A 276 9.24 8.21 7.77
N PHE A 277 9.29 8.46 9.08
CA PHE A 277 9.69 7.50 10.09
C PHE A 277 8.44 6.86 10.69
N ILE A 278 8.49 5.56 10.92
CA ILE A 278 7.36 4.78 11.37
C ILE A 278 7.71 4.12 12.70
N ALA A 279 6.93 4.38 13.72
CA ALA A 279 6.99 3.68 15.00
C ALA A 279 5.82 2.71 15.12
N LEU A 280 6.10 1.48 15.55
CA LEU A 280 5.11 0.43 15.67
C LEU A 280 5.21 -0.24 17.02
N LEU A 281 4.05 -0.48 17.64
CA LEU A 281 3.88 -1.26 18.86
C LEU A 281 2.82 -2.33 18.66
N GLY A 282 3.08 -3.53 19.14
CA GLY A 282 2.17 -4.64 19.04
C GLY A 282 2.16 -5.53 20.28
N ILE A 283 1.04 -6.23 20.43
CA ILE A 283 0.84 -7.22 21.51
C ILE A 283 0.39 -8.53 20.89
N GLN A 284 1.05 -9.62 21.26
CA GLN A 284 0.71 -10.97 20.84
C GLN A 284 0.37 -11.81 22.05
N GLN A 285 -0.89 -12.18 22.21
CA GLN A 285 -1.35 -13.00 23.33
C GLN A 285 -2.32 -14.08 22.88
N GLY A 286 -1.89 -15.32 23.05
CA GLY A 286 -2.67 -16.49 22.64
C GLY A 286 -2.90 -16.50 21.11
N ILE A 287 -4.16 -16.44 20.73
CA ILE A 287 -4.57 -16.42 19.31
C ILE A 287 -4.66 -15.00 18.73
N PHE A 288 -4.59 -13.98 19.57
CA PHE A 288 -4.78 -12.58 19.20
C PHE A 288 -3.45 -11.85 19.01
N LYS A 289 -3.43 -10.97 18.04
CA LYS A 289 -2.34 -10.06 17.73
C LYS A 289 -2.95 -8.70 17.46
N PHE A 290 -2.44 -7.67 18.12
CA PHE A 290 -2.84 -6.28 17.92
C PHE A 290 -1.61 -5.46 17.60
N GLY A 291 -1.72 -4.58 16.64
CA GLY A 291 -0.68 -3.66 16.26
C GLY A 291 -1.22 -2.25 16.09
N TYR A 292 -0.42 -1.28 16.49
CA TYR A 292 -0.63 0.13 16.20
C TYR A 292 0.65 0.71 15.65
N SER A 293 0.56 1.46 14.57
CA SER A 293 1.69 2.23 14.05
C SER A 293 1.31 3.68 13.79
N TYR A 294 2.33 4.53 13.92
CA TYR A 294 2.25 5.94 13.62
C TYR A 294 3.37 6.33 12.66
N ASP A 295 3.01 6.93 11.53
CA ASP A 295 3.94 7.44 10.53
C ASP A 295 4.20 8.92 10.81
N ILE A 296 5.42 9.26 11.18
CA ILE A 296 5.88 10.64 11.37
C ILE A 296 6.35 11.15 10.01
N THR A 297 5.53 11.96 9.35
CA THR A 297 5.87 12.54 8.04
C THR A 297 7.04 13.50 8.16
N VAL A 298 8.10 13.31 7.35
CA VAL A 298 9.28 14.20 7.29
C VAL A 298 9.38 14.91 5.94
N SER A 299 8.49 14.61 5.01
CA SER A 299 8.39 15.26 3.71
C SER A 299 7.83 16.70 3.84
N LYS A 300 7.69 17.39 2.70
CA LYS A 300 7.09 18.74 2.65
C LYS A 300 5.67 18.81 3.22
N LEU A 301 5.00 17.69 3.38
CA LEU A 301 3.66 17.56 3.97
C LEU A 301 3.66 17.49 5.51
N ALA A 302 4.83 17.48 6.16
CA ALA A 302 4.96 17.30 7.61
C ALA A 302 4.09 18.26 8.44
N ASN A 303 4.01 19.55 8.03
CA ASN A 303 3.27 20.57 8.76
C ASN A 303 1.75 20.53 8.54
N ALA A 304 1.27 19.79 7.55
CA ALA A 304 -0.13 19.80 7.13
C ALA A 304 -0.85 18.46 7.37
N SER A 305 -0.10 17.33 7.43
CA SER A 305 -0.69 15.99 7.35
C SER A 305 -1.07 15.37 8.69
N ALA A 306 -0.47 15.81 9.81
CA ALA A 306 -0.55 15.15 11.12
C ALA A 306 -0.19 13.65 11.10
N GLY A 307 0.70 13.25 10.17
CA GLY A 307 1.15 11.87 10.03
C GLY A 307 0.08 10.90 9.51
N SER A 308 0.24 9.61 9.84
CA SER A 308 -0.75 8.57 9.51
C SER A 308 -0.85 7.56 10.64
N HIS A 309 -2.04 7.06 10.88
CA HIS A 309 -2.34 6.09 11.92
C HIS A 309 -2.80 4.77 11.30
N GLU A 310 -2.27 3.66 11.80
CA GLU A 310 -2.72 2.34 11.36
C GLU A 310 -2.92 1.42 12.56
N VAL A 311 -4.04 0.70 12.56
CA VAL A 311 -4.39 -0.31 13.55
C VAL A 311 -4.54 -1.64 12.84
N SER A 312 -3.97 -2.70 13.39
CA SER A 312 -4.14 -4.06 12.90
C SER A 312 -4.61 -5.01 13.98
N MET A 313 -5.36 -6.01 13.56
CA MET A 313 -5.79 -7.13 14.41
C MET A 313 -5.61 -8.44 13.62
N GLY A 314 -4.90 -9.37 14.22
CA GLY A 314 -4.74 -10.73 13.70
C GLY A 314 -5.35 -11.74 14.64
N ILE A 315 -6.04 -12.75 14.09
CA ILE A 315 -6.54 -13.91 14.84
C ILE A 315 -6.01 -15.15 14.17
N GLN A 316 -5.21 -15.91 14.88
CA GLN A 316 -4.70 -17.20 14.41
C GLN A 316 -5.46 -18.35 15.08
N PHE A 317 -6.34 -19.00 14.34
CA PHE A 317 -7.17 -20.05 14.87
C PHE A 317 -6.34 -21.28 15.27
N PRO A 318 -6.71 -21.98 16.36
CA PRO A 318 -6.02 -23.19 16.74
C PRO A 318 -6.26 -24.32 15.71
N CYS A 319 -5.23 -25.05 15.41
CA CYS A 319 -5.32 -26.22 14.55
C CYS A 319 -4.46 -27.36 15.06
N LYS A 320 -4.74 -28.58 14.61
CA LYS A 320 -3.97 -29.76 15.02
C LYS A 320 -2.53 -29.65 14.52
N PRO A 321 -1.52 -29.76 15.39
CA PRO A 321 -0.13 -29.70 14.97
C PRO A 321 0.20 -30.87 14.02
N LYS A 322 0.82 -30.57 12.88
CA LYS A 322 1.38 -31.60 11.99
C LYS A 322 2.52 -32.33 12.72
N LYS A 323 2.60 -33.65 12.56
CA LYS A 323 3.83 -34.38 12.88
C LYS A 323 4.97 -33.76 12.10
N LYS A 324 5.99 -33.25 12.81
CA LYS A 324 7.10 -32.44 12.29
C LYS A 324 7.82 -33.14 11.14
N ARG A 325 7.53 -32.82 9.89
CA ARG A 325 8.38 -33.14 8.73
C ARG A 325 9.18 -31.94 8.21
N PHE A 326 8.67 -30.72 8.41
CA PHE A 326 9.33 -29.47 7.98
C PHE A 326 9.09 -28.37 9.01
N ARG A 327 10.08 -27.50 9.24
CA ARG A 327 9.91 -26.32 10.09
C ARG A 327 9.05 -25.30 9.33
N ALA A 328 7.94 -24.91 9.94
CA ALA A 328 7.16 -23.80 9.43
C ALA A 328 7.95 -22.50 9.63
N VAL A 329 7.88 -21.61 8.65
CA VAL A 329 8.46 -20.26 8.76
C VAL A 329 7.64 -19.46 9.74
N LYS A 330 8.31 -18.81 10.64
CA LYS A 330 7.77 -17.69 11.39
C LYS A 330 8.17 -16.42 10.60
N CYS A 331 7.38 -15.99 9.61
CA CYS A 331 7.46 -14.59 9.23
C CYS A 331 7.13 -13.74 10.45
N PRO A 332 7.79 -12.58 10.66
CA PRO A 332 7.35 -11.66 11.69
C PRO A 332 5.92 -11.26 11.31
N SER A 333 4.97 -11.90 11.96
CA SER A 333 3.55 -11.60 11.79
C SER A 333 3.10 -10.94 13.08
N PHE A 334 2.63 -9.74 12.97
CA PHE A 334 1.83 -9.12 14.02
C PHE A 334 0.53 -9.85 14.15
#